data_5e58e665b0c270b10535e1a8f7eb263f
#
_entry.id   5e58e665b0c270b10535e1a8f7eb263f
#
_cell.length_a   1.000
_cell.length_b   1.000
_cell.length_c   1.000
_cell.angle_alpha   90.00
_cell.angle_beta   90.00
_cell.angle_gamma   90.00
#
_symmetry.space_group_name_H-M   'P 1'
#
loop_
_entity.id
_entity.type
_entity.pdbx_description
1 polymer ?
#
loop_
_entity_poly.entity_id
_entity_poly.type
_entity_poly.pdbx_seq_one_letter_code
_entity_poly.pdbx_strand_id
1 'polypeptide(L)'
;MSIRSFESGAAAAAEGVRAARAERLPDVGVTVSASFLGDGRLWDRSFGEGMKVDIPHFGNNFALEAQQVVYAGGAVRSGIRMAELEQRDAETSLERNRQDICFLLLGHYLNLYKIDNRIRVLRENLALTEQVLETMRARREQGTVLQNDITRYELRREQLRLELQRAEDTGTILNHRLVTGAC
;
A
#
# COMPACT_ATOMS: atom_id res chain seq x y z
N MET A 1 -2.02 -1.68 1.75
CA MET A 1 -0.63 -1.24 1.46
C MET A 1 -0.01 -2.27 0.54
N SER A 2 0.56 -1.87 -0.60
CA SER A 2 1.10 -2.83 -1.57
C SER A 2 2.57 -3.15 -1.27
N ILE A 3 3.02 -4.35 -1.58
CA ILE A 3 4.43 -4.77 -1.45
C ILE A 3 5.34 -3.79 -2.21
N ARG A 4 4.90 -3.31 -3.37
CA ARG A 4 5.65 -2.34 -4.20
C ARG A 4 6.00 -1.03 -3.47
N SER A 5 5.12 -0.53 -2.60
CA SER A 5 5.42 0.70 -1.84
C SER A 5 6.54 0.48 -0.81
N PHE A 6 6.62 -0.69 -0.21
CA PHE A 6 7.72 -1.04 0.71
C PHE A 6 9.01 -1.37 -0.04
N GLU A 7 8.94 -1.99 -1.21
CA GLU A 7 10.10 -2.21 -2.08
C GLU A 7 10.72 -0.88 -2.54
N SER A 8 9.89 0.07 -2.98
CA SER A 8 10.39 1.41 -3.33
C SER A 8 10.92 2.17 -2.12
N GLY A 9 10.34 1.99 -0.92
CA GLY A 9 10.86 2.56 0.33
C GLY A 9 12.23 2.00 0.70
N ALA A 10 12.44 0.69 0.60
CA ALA A 10 13.73 0.06 0.85
C ALA A 10 14.80 0.51 -0.17
N ALA A 11 14.42 0.63 -1.45
CA ALA A 11 15.32 1.16 -2.48
C ALA A 11 15.70 2.64 -2.21
N ALA A 12 14.73 3.47 -1.81
CA ALA A 12 14.99 4.86 -1.45
C ALA A 12 15.93 4.98 -0.22
N ALA A 13 15.76 4.12 0.79
CA ALA A 13 16.66 4.10 1.95
C ALA A 13 18.09 3.68 1.55
N ALA A 14 18.26 2.75 0.62
CA ALA A 14 19.57 2.37 0.09
C ALA A 14 20.26 3.54 -0.63
N GLU A 15 19.51 4.33 -1.41
CA GLU A 15 20.04 5.55 -2.04
C GLU A 15 20.37 6.63 -0.96
N GLY A 16 19.60 6.70 0.12
CA GLY A 16 19.88 7.56 1.27
C GLY A 16 21.26 7.27 1.89
N VAL A 17 21.65 6.00 2.01
CA VAL A 17 23.00 5.62 2.47
C VAL A 17 24.08 6.09 1.50
N ARG A 18 23.84 6.00 0.18
CA ARG A 18 24.78 6.49 -0.83
C ARG A 18 24.94 8.00 -0.75
N ALA A 19 23.84 8.74 -0.58
CA ALA A 19 23.85 10.17 -0.38
C ALA A 19 24.62 10.58 0.90
N ALA A 20 24.35 9.92 2.03
CA ALA A 20 25.09 10.16 3.27
C ALA A 20 26.58 9.87 3.14
N ARG A 21 26.97 8.86 2.37
CA ARG A 21 28.40 8.59 2.09
C ARG A 21 29.04 9.63 1.17
N ALA A 22 28.25 10.21 0.26
CA ALA A 22 28.72 11.28 -0.63
C ALA A 22 29.09 12.59 0.11
N GLU A 23 28.51 12.82 1.31
CA GLU A 23 28.90 13.95 2.18
C GLU A 23 30.41 13.97 2.58
N ARG A 24 31.11 12.85 2.36
CA ARG A 24 32.59 12.81 2.54
C ARG A 24 33.35 13.36 1.34
N LEU A 25 32.68 13.50 0.20
CA LEU A 25 33.31 14.02 -1.02
C LEU A 25 33.22 15.55 -1.03
N PRO A 26 34.15 16.25 -1.74
CA PRO A 26 34.01 17.67 -1.95
C PRO A 26 32.77 17.99 -2.78
N ASP A 27 32.03 19.00 -2.37
CA ASP A 27 30.97 19.60 -3.16
C ASP A 27 31.56 20.59 -4.14
N VAL A 28 31.29 20.44 -5.43
CA VAL A 28 31.85 21.31 -6.48
C VAL A 28 30.70 22.00 -7.20
N GLY A 29 30.58 23.30 -6.99
CA GLY A 29 29.61 24.18 -7.61
C GLY A 29 30.22 25.02 -8.74
N VAL A 30 29.48 25.14 -9.84
CA VAL A 30 29.77 26.10 -10.92
C VAL A 30 28.64 27.08 -10.99
N THR A 31 28.96 28.36 -10.80
CA THR A 31 27.98 29.45 -10.90
C THR A 31 28.34 30.32 -12.10
N VAL A 32 27.39 30.45 -13.01
CA VAL A 32 27.46 31.35 -14.15
C VAL A 32 26.32 32.33 -14.03
N SER A 33 26.63 33.61 -13.94
CA SER A 33 25.60 34.66 -13.95
C SER A 33 25.91 35.72 -14.99
N ALA A 34 24.86 36.16 -15.68
CA ALA A 34 24.91 37.30 -16.58
C ALA A 34 23.91 38.34 -16.10
N SER A 35 24.34 39.58 -16.03
CA SER A 35 23.48 40.69 -15.64
C SER A 35 23.52 41.77 -16.70
N PHE A 36 22.36 42.35 -16.96
CA PHE A 36 22.24 43.52 -17.79
C PHE A 36 21.74 44.70 -16.95
N LEU A 37 22.56 45.74 -16.86
CA LEU A 37 22.22 46.96 -16.13
C LEU A 37 21.83 48.04 -17.13
N GLY A 38 20.71 48.70 -16.90
CA GLY A 38 20.31 49.88 -17.65
C GLY A 38 21.10 51.10 -17.21
N ASP A 39 20.91 52.21 -17.96
CA ASP A 39 21.55 53.51 -17.68
C ASP A 39 21.29 53.95 -16.22
N GLY A 40 22.36 54.23 -15.50
CA GLY A 40 22.29 54.75 -14.13
C GLY A 40 22.24 56.27 -14.14
N ARG A 41 21.40 56.89 -13.32
CA ARG A 41 21.44 58.33 -13.02
C ARG A 41 21.60 58.51 -11.52
N LEU A 42 22.62 59.27 -11.15
CA LEU A 42 22.81 59.74 -9.78
C LEU A 42 22.14 61.08 -9.60
N TRP A 43 21.27 61.19 -8.64
CA TRP A 43 20.60 62.43 -8.25
C TRP A 43 21.24 62.96 -6.97
N ASP A 44 21.53 64.24 -6.96
CA ASP A 44 21.95 64.89 -5.72
C ASP A 44 20.76 65.00 -4.74
N ARG A 45 21.04 65.25 -3.48
CA ARG A 45 20.07 65.37 -2.38
C ARG A 45 18.95 66.39 -2.65
N SER A 46 19.20 67.36 -3.55
CA SER A 46 18.24 68.38 -4.00
C SER A 46 17.39 67.99 -5.21
N PHE A 47 17.58 66.78 -5.76
CA PHE A 47 16.88 66.28 -6.98
C PHE A 47 16.96 67.25 -8.19
N GLY A 48 17.96 68.12 -8.24
CA GLY A 48 18.12 69.13 -9.29
C GLY A 48 18.63 68.52 -10.58
N GLU A 49 19.92 68.44 -10.79
CA GLU A 49 20.52 67.91 -12.01
C GLU A 49 21.03 66.48 -11.81
N GLY A 50 20.44 65.50 -12.53
CA GLY A 50 20.92 64.14 -12.51
C GLY A 50 22.15 63.96 -13.39
N MET A 51 23.28 63.50 -12.82
CA MET A 51 24.47 63.13 -13.55
C MET A 51 24.32 61.70 -14.14
N LYS A 52 24.51 61.56 -15.46
CA LYS A 52 24.62 60.24 -16.08
C LYS A 52 25.93 59.57 -15.59
N VAL A 53 25.79 58.37 -15.09
CA VAL A 53 26.92 57.50 -14.74
C VAL A 53 27.05 56.46 -15.83
N ASP A 54 28.20 56.41 -16.46
CA ASP A 54 28.53 55.38 -17.44
C ASP A 54 28.79 54.07 -16.72
N ILE A 55 27.76 53.20 -16.67
CA ILE A 55 27.81 51.88 -16.01
C ILE A 55 27.95 50.84 -17.12
N PRO A 56 28.87 49.86 -16.97
CA PRO A 56 28.91 48.78 -17.99
C PRO A 56 27.56 48.05 -18.04
N HIS A 57 26.91 48.08 -19.22
CA HIS A 57 25.59 47.54 -19.41
C HIS A 57 25.54 46.01 -19.32
N PHE A 58 26.67 45.34 -19.49
CA PHE A 58 26.76 43.89 -19.44
C PHE A 58 27.80 43.46 -18.40
N GLY A 59 27.33 42.70 -17.44
CA GLY A 59 28.19 42.03 -16.44
C GLY A 59 28.08 40.53 -16.62
N ASN A 60 29.20 39.84 -16.62
CA ASN A 60 29.28 38.39 -16.51
C ASN A 60 30.10 38.00 -15.30
N ASN A 61 29.67 36.95 -14.63
CA ASN A 61 30.42 36.38 -13.53
C ASN A 61 30.49 34.86 -13.70
N PHE A 62 31.67 34.31 -13.59
CA PHE A 62 31.92 32.88 -13.58
C PHE A 62 32.65 32.57 -12.27
N ALA A 63 32.07 31.70 -11.43
CA ALA A 63 32.66 31.22 -10.21
C ALA A 63 32.70 29.70 -10.18
N LEU A 64 33.84 29.14 -9.84
CA LEU A 64 34.04 27.74 -9.51
C LEU A 64 34.32 27.66 -8.02
N GLU A 65 33.44 26.98 -7.30
CA GLU A 65 33.54 26.82 -5.85
C GLU A 65 33.69 25.33 -5.53
N ALA A 66 34.67 25.01 -4.66
CA ALA A 66 34.84 23.66 -4.13
C ALA A 66 34.86 23.75 -2.60
N GLN A 67 33.92 23.05 -1.96
CA GLN A 67 33.79 23.01 -0.52
C GLN A 67 33.90 21.59 -0.01
N GLN A 68 34.74 21.38 1.01
CA GLN A 68 34.84 20.06 1.65
C GLN A 68 34.90 20.23 3.17
N VAL A 69 34.11 19.42 3.85
CA VAL A 69 34.14 19.33 5.31
C VAL A 69 35.33 18.46 5.71
N VAL A 70 36.36 19.09 6.28
CA VAL A 70 37.58 18.39 6.72
C VAL A 70 37.38 17.75 8.10
N TYR A 71 36.64 18.41 9.00
CA TYR A 71 36.36 17.91 10.34
C TYR A 71 35.01 18.42 10.85
N ALA A 72 34.15 17.52 11.28
CA ALA A 72 32.80 17.81 11.80
C ALA A 72 32.51 17.10 13.15
N GLY A 73 33.53 16.87 13.98
CA GLY A 73 33.34 16.25 15.29
C GLY A 73 32.67 14.87 15.28
N GLY A 74 32.78 14.15 14.16
CA GLY A 74 32.12 12.82 13.98
C GLY A 74 30.70 12.88 13.41
N ALA A 75 30.14 14.08 13.14
CA ALA A 75 28.77 14.22 12.63
C ALA A 75 28.53 13.44 11.33
N VAL A 76 29.42 13.55 10.34
CA VAL A 76 29.32 12.83 9.07
C VAL A 76 29.32 11.30 9.29
N ARG A 77 30.16 10.78 10.18
CA ARG A 77 30.21 9.35 10.49
C ARG A 77 28.94 8.88 11.16
N SER A 78 28.38 9.67 12.07
CA SER A 78 27.14 9.38 12.76
C SER A 78 25.94 9.44 11.79
N GLY A 79 25.92 10.40 10.86
CA GLY A 79 24.94 10.52 9.81
C GLY A 79 24.90 9.29 8.90
N ILE A 80 26.07 8.81 8.45
CA ILE A 80 26.16 7.58 7.65
C ILE A 80 25.62 6.37 8.44
N ARG A 81 25.99 6.26 9.73
CA ARG A 81 25.51 5.15 10.56
C ARG A 81 23.99 5.20 10.77
N MET A 82 23.44 6.39 10.91
CA MET A 82 21.97 6.59 10.97
C MET A 82 21.29 6.14 9.67
N ALA A 83 21.78 6.56 8.52
CA ALA A 83 21.26 6.13 7.22
C ALA A 83 21.36 4.60 7.02
N GLU A 84 22.44 3.97 7.47
CA GLU A 84 22.59 2.51 7.44
C GLU A 84 21.57 1.78 8.33
N LEU A 85 21.22 2.36 9.49
CA LEU A 85 20.16 1.82 10.36
C LEU A 85 18.78 2.02 9.74
N GLU A 86 18.51 3.16 9.14
CA GLU A 86 17.27 3.44 8.40
C GLU A 86 17.06 2.48 7.22
N GLN A 87 18.14 2.15 6.51
CA GLN A 87 18.07 1.12 5.45
C GLN A 87 17.66 -0.24 6.02
N ARG A 88 18.28 -0.68 7.12
CA ARG A 88 17.95 -1.97 7.77
C ARG A 88 16.50 -1.98 8.29
N ASP A 89 16.04 -0.86 8.83
CA ASP A 89 14.65 -0.72 9.28
C ASP A 89 13.67 -0.86 8.11
N ALA A 90 13.96 -0.20 6.98
CA ALA A 90 13.15 -0.32 5.77
C ALA A 90 13.12 -1.74 5.19
N GLU A 91 14.27 -2.45 5.18
CA GLU A 91 14.36 -3.84 4.76
C GLU A 91 13.56 -4.78 5.69
N THR A 92 13.66 -4.58 7.00
CA THR A 92 12.91 -5.34 8.01
C THR A 92 11.40 -5.07 7.89
N SER A 93 11.02 -3.84 7.66
CA SER A 93 9.62 -3.43 7.43
C SER A 93 9.04 -4.04 6.16
N LEU A 94 9.82 -4.16 5.08
CA LEU A 94 9.43 -4.86 3.86
C LEU A 94 9.17 -6.35 4.14
N GLU A 95 10.09 -7.01 4.85
CA GLU A 95 9.94 -8.43 5.18
C GLU A 95 8.73 -8.69 6.08
N ARG A 96 8.52 -7.85 7.09
CA ARG A 96 7.32 -7.88 7.93
C ARG A 96 6.05 -7.72 7.11
N ASN A 97 6.01 -6.76 6.18
CA ASN A 97 4.85 -6.55 5.33
C ASN A 97 4.55 -7.76 4.43
N ARG A 98 5.60 -8.44 3.92
CA ARG A 98 5.44 -9.69 3.16
C ARG A 98 4.81 -10.79 4.01
N GLN A 99 5.25 -10.95 5.26
CA GLN A 99 4.70 -11.93 6.20
C GLN A 99 3.24 -11.61 6.56
N ASP A 100 2.92 -10.35 6.80
CA ASP A 100 1.56 -9.89 7.10
C ASP A 100 0.60 -10.18 5.93
N ILE A 101 1.04 -9.95 4.69
CA ILE A 101 0.25 -10.27 3.50
C ILE A 101 0.08 -11.79 3.34
N CYS A 102 1.13 -12.58 3.52
CA CYS A 102 1.02 -14.04 3.49
C CYS A 102 0.05 -14.56 4.55
N PHE A 103 0.10 -14.04 5.77
CA PHE A 103 -0.81 -14.41 6.84
C PHE A 103 -2.26 -14.05 6.50
N LEU A 104 -2.51 -12.87 5.96
CA LEU A 104 -3.83 -12.42 5.53
C LEU A 104 -4.40 -13.31 4.42
N LEU A 105 -3.59 -13.61 3.40
CA LEU A 105 -3.99 -14.48 2.29
C LEU A 105 -4.30 -15.90 2.77
N LEU A 106 -3.48 -16.44 3.66
CA LEU A 106 -3.73 -17.74 4.27
C LEU A 106 -5.06 -17.75 5.05
N GLY A 107 -5.32 -16.70 5.82
CA GLY A 107 -6.58 -16.53 6.54
C GLY A 107 -7.79 -16.50 5.59
N HIS A 108 -7.71 -15.78 4.47
CA HIS A 108 -8.76 -15.77 3.46
C HIS A 108 -8.95 -17.14 2.80
N TYR A 109 -7.86 -17.83 2.47
CA TYR A 109 -7.89 -19.17 1.89
C TYR A 109 -8.58 -20.18 2.83
N LEU A 110 -8.20 -20.19 4.12
CA LEU A 110 -8.80 -21.07 5.11
C LEU A 110 -10.30 -20.78 5.32
N ASN A 111 -10.69 -19.51 5.30
CA ASN A 111 -12.09 -19.14 5.37
C ASN A 111 -12.88 -19.60 4.14
N LEU A 112 -12.31 -19.49 2.95
CA LEU A 112 -12.92 -20.00 1.72
C LEU A 112 -13.08 -21.52 1.78
N TYR A 113 -12.05 -22.24 2.22
CA TYR A 113 -12.11 -23.70 2.41
C TYR A 113 -13.20 -24.12 3.41
N LYS A 114 -13.34 -23.38 4.52
CA LYS A 114 -14.42 -23.62 5.51
C LYS A 114 -15.81 -23.45 4.89
N ILE A 115 -16.02 -22.39 4.12
CA ILE A 115 -17.31 -22.14 3.47
C ILE A 115 -17.61 -23.20 2.42
N ASP A 116 -16.65 -23.61 1.62
CA ASP A 116 -16.82 -24.64 0.61
C ASP A 116 -17.25 -26.00 1.24
N ASN A 117 -16.57 -26.38 2.32
CA ASN A 117 -16.98 -27.55 3.08
C ASN A 117 -18.39 -27.42 3.70
N ARG A 118 -18.75 -26.22 4.19
CA ARG A 118 -20.10 -25.97 4.71
C ARG A 118 -21.16 -26.10 3.62
N ILE A 119 -20.90 -25.56 2.44
CA ILE A 119 -21.79 -25.68 1.27
C ILE A 119 -21.99 -27.15 0.91
N ARG A 120 -20.91 -27.95 0.88
CA ARG A 120 -21.02 -29.39 0.59
C ARG A 120 -21.91 -30.10 1.61
N VAL A 121 -21.67 -29.89 2.91
CA VAL A 121 -22.48 -30.50 3.97
C VAL A 121 -23.96 -30.08 3.90
N LEU A 122 -24.22 -28.79 3.61
CA LEU A 122 -25.60 -28.30 3.46
C LEU A 122 -26.31 -28.92 2.26
N ARG A 123 -25.62 -29.13 1.13
CA ARG A 123 -26.15 -29.81 -0.03
C ARG A 123 -26.50 -31.28 0.25
N GLU A 124 -25.61 -31.98 0.95
CA GLU A 124 -25.84 -33.36 1.37
C GLU A 124 -27.04 -33.47 2.33
N ASN A 125 -27.13 -32.58 3.32
CA ASN A 125 -28.25 -32.52 4.25
C ASN A 125 -29.56 -32.16 3.55
N LEU A 126 -29.57 -31.30 2.54
CA LEU A 126 -30.71 -30.95 1.76
C LEU A 126 -31.21 -32.17 0.96
N ALA A 127 -30.31 -32.88 0.28
CA ALA A 127 -30.63 -34.10 -0.48
C ALA A 127 -31.21 -35.18 0.43
N LEU A 128 -30.62 -35.39 1.61
CA LEU A 128 -31.14 -36.34 2.61
C LEU A 128 -32.55 -35.95 3.09
N THR A 129 -32.76 -34.66 3.36
CA THR A 129 -34.07 -34.15 3.80
C THR A 129 -35.15 -34.36 2.71
N GLU A 130 -34.80 -34.19 1.44
CA GLU A 130 -35.69 -34.45 0.31
C GLU A 130 -36.05 -35.94 0.21
N GLN A 131 -35.10 -36.85 0.37
CA GLN A 131 -35.37 -38.31 0.40
C GLN A 131 -36.28 -38.68 1.57
N VAL A 132 -36.06 -38.10 2.76
CA VAL A 132 -36.93 -38.32 3.92
C VAL A 132 -38.36 -37.84 3.63
N LEU A 133 -38.51 -36.65 3.02
CA LEU A 133 -39.83 -36.11 2.64
C LEU A 133 -40.58 -37.01 1.65
N GLU A 134 -39.90 -37.54 0.65
CA GLU A 134 -40.50 -38.51 -0.29
C GLU A 134 -41.01 -39.76 0.44
N THR A 135 -40.18 -40.31 1.33
CA THR A 135 -40.55 -41.47 2.14
C THR A 135 -41.74 -41.16 3.06
N MET A 136 -41.78 -39.99 3.68
CA MET A 136 -42.86 -39.57 4.56
C MET A 136 -44.19 -39.39 3.78
N ARG A 137 -44.12 -38.83 2.57
CA ARG A 137 -45.30 -38.67 1.71
C ARG A 137 -45.89 -40.02 1.32
N ALA A 138 -45.05 -40.99 0.90
CA ALA A 138 -45.51 -42.35 0.60
C ALA A 138 -46.13 -43.05 1.82
N ARG A 139 -45.55 -42.89 3.02
CA ARG A 139 -46.09 -43.43 4.27
C ARG A 139 -47.40 -42.78 4.72
N ARG A 140 -47.59 -41.49 4.39
CA ARG A 140 -48.83 -40.78 4.66
C ARG A 140 -50.00 -41.37 3.85
N GLU A 141 -49.76 -41.73 2.58
CA GLU A 141 -50.77 -42.42 1.75
C GLU A 141 -51.23 -43.75 2.39
N GLN A 142 -50.33 -44.36 3.16
CA GLN A 142 -50.64 -45.58 3.94
C GLN A 142 -51.22 -45.26 5.34
N GLY A 143 -51.44 -43.99 5.68
CA GLY A 143 -52.02 -43.57 6.95
C GLY A 143 -51.11 -43.65 8.17
N THR A 144 -49.77 -43.87 7.99
CA THR A 144 -48.81 -44.08 9.09
C THR A 144 -48.03 -42.81 9.50
N VAL A 145 -48.17 -41.68 8.78
CA VAL A 145 -47.52 -40.40 9.07
C VAL A 145 -48.51 -39.26 9.10
N LEU A 146 -48.39 -38.35 10.05
CA LEU A 146 -49.25 -37.18 10.19
C LEU A 146 -48.81 -36.05 9.24
N GLN A 147 -49.77 -35.28 8.73
CA GLN A 147 -49.49 -34.10 7.90
C GLN A 147 -48.58 -33.09 8.56
N ASN A 148 -48.75 -32.91 9.87
CA ASN A 148 -47.93 -31.93 10.63
C ASN A 148 -46.44 -32.30 10.64
N ASP A 149 -46.12 -33.59 10.61
CA ASP A 149 -44.74 -34.04 10.55
C ASP A 149 -44.09 -33.74 9.19
N ILE A 150 -44.85 -33.92 8.10
CA ILE A 150 -44.41 -33.54 6.76
C ILE A 150 -44.17 -32.04 6.68
N THR A 151 -45.08 -31.22 7.19
CA THR A 151 -44.93 -29.75 7.20
C THR A 151 -43.68 -29.30 7.98
N ARG A 152 -43.35 -29.96 9.09
CA ARG A 152 -42.10 -29.70 9.83
C ARG A 152 -40.83 -29.96 9.00
N TYR A 153 -40.81 -31.08 8.26
CA TYR A 153 -39.70 -31.40 7.39
C TYR A 153 -39.63 -30.50 6.14
N GLU A 154 -40.77 -30.06 5.61
CA GLU A 154 -40.82 -29.05 4.55
C GLU A 154 -40.24 -27.71 5.02
N LEU A 155 -40.59 -27.29 6.23
CA LEU A 155 -40.00 -26.11 6.84
C LEU A 155 -38.48 -26.27 7.04
N ARG A 156 -38.04 -27.45 7.48
CA ARG A 156 -36.60 -27.75 7.63
C ARG A 156 -35.87 -27.69 6.29
N ARG A 157 -36.46 -28.20 5.22
CA ARG A 157 -35.90 -28.10 3.87
C ARG A 157 -35.73 -26.65 3.43
N GLU A 158 -36.73 -25.79 3.63
CA GLU A 158 -36.64 -24.39 3.26
C GLU A 158 -35.58 -23.65 4.10
N GLN A 159 -35.44 -23.98 5.38
CA GLN A 159 -34.35 -23.44 6.21
C GLN A 159 -32.97 -23.82 5.67
N LEU A 160 -32.78 -25.09 5.30
CA LEU A 160 -31.52 -25.57 4.71
C LEU A 160 -31.21 -24.88 3.37
N ARG A 161 -32.23 -24.63 2.54
CA ARG A 161 -32.09 -23.88 1.28
C ARG A 161 -31.60 -22.45 1.53
N LEU A 162 -32.21 -21.76 2.48
CA LEU A 162 -31.78 -20.41 2.87
C LEU A 162 -30.35 -20.38 3.43
N GLU A 163 -30.00 -21.38 4.26
CA GLU A 163 -28.63 -21.49 4.77
C GLU A 163 -27.61 -21.77 3.66
N LEU A 164 -27.98 -22.63 2.70
CA LEU A 164 -27.15 -22.92 1.53
C LEU A 164 -26.91 -21.65 0.70
N GLN A 165 -27.98 -20.92 0.37
CA GLN A 165 -27.87 -19.68 -0.38
C GLN A 165 -26.96 -18.67 0.31
N ARG A 166 -27.14 -18.45 1.63
CA ARG A 166 -26.28 -17.56 2.41
C ARG A 166 -24.82 -17.99 2.42
N ALA A 167 -24.56 -19.30 2.46
CA ALA A 167 -23.20 -19.83 2.39
C ALA A 167 -22.58 -19.64 1.01
N GLU A 168 -23.32 -19.82 -0.06
CA GLU A 168 -22.89 -19.59 -1.46
C GLU A 168 -22.59 -18.10 -1.70
N ASP A 169 -23.46 -17.19 -1.24
CA ASP A 169 -23.25 -15.75 -1.32
C ASP A 169 -21.99 -15.34 -0.55
N THR A 170 -21.80 -15.89 0.66
CA THR A 170 -20.59 -15.64 1.47
C THR A 170 -19.34 -16.15 0.76
N GLY A 171 -19.39 -17.32 0.14
CA GLY A 171 -18.30 -17.89 -0.67
C GLY A 171 -17.92 -17.00 -1.84
N THR A 172 -18.89 -16.46 -2.55
CA THR A 172 -18.68 -15.52 -3.66
C THR A 172 -17.98 -14.23 -3.19
N ILE A 173 -18.44 -13.66 -2.07
CA ILE A 173 -17.83 -12.45 -1.49
C ILE A 173 -16.40 -12.70 -1.04
N LEU A 174 -16.14 -13.84 -0.38
CA LEU A 174 -14.79 -14.20 0.08
C LEU A 174 -13.84 -14.45 -1.09
N ASN A 175 -14.30 -15.11 -2.15
CA ASN A 175 -13.51 -15.33 -3.36
C ASN A 175 -13.17 -14.00 -4.04
N HIS A 176 -14.12 -13.08 -4.15
CA HIS A 176 -13.86 -11.75 -4.68
C HIS A 176 -12.81 -10.98 -3.86
N ARG A 177 -12.90 -11.03 -2.53
CA ARG A 177 -11.91 -10.41 -1.63
C ARG A 177 -10.51 -11.02 -1.79
N LEU A 178 -10.41 -12.31 -2.00
CA LEU A 178 -9.13 -12.99 -2.21
C LEU A 178 -8.48 -12.55 -3.52
N VAL A 179 -9.25 -12.43 -4.60
CA VAL A 179 -8.76 -11.98 -5.90
C VAL A 179 -8.35 -10.50 -5.86
N THR A 180 -9.16 -9.63 -5.25
CA THR A 180 -8.86 -8.18 -5.15
C THR A 180 -7.80 -7.85 -4.11
N GLY A 181 -7.63 -8.65 -3.07
CA GLY A 181 -6.60 -8.47 -2.05
C GLY A 181 -5.22 -8.99 -2.45
N ALA A 182 -5.13 -9.80 -3.50
CA ALA A 182 -3.88 -10.33 -4.04
C ALA A 182 -3.21 -9.38 -5.07
N CYS A 183 -3.92 -8.34 -5.52
CA CYS A 183 -3.41 -7.27 -6.38
C CYS A 183 -2.97 -6.06 -5.57
#